data_71d5cb66a7d0152f41f1553060ac6f22
#
_entry.id   71d5cb66a7d0152f41f1553060ac6f22
#
_cell.length_a   1.000
_cell.length_b   1.000
_cell.length_c   1.000
_cell.angle_alpha   90.00
_cell.angle_beta   90.00
_cell.angle_gamma   90.00
#
_symmetry.space_group_name_H-M   'P 1'
#
loop_
_entity.id
_entity.type
_entity.pdbx_description
1 polymer ?
#
loop_
_entity_poly.entity_id
_entity_poly.type
_entity_poly.pdbx_seq_one_letter_code
_entity_poly.pdbx_strand_id
1 'polypeptide(L)'
;MKKDKEVLSKEDLQRMLGLKGFLGKAVTGLVYKVLEVDKVNEYQARHAHAMGPDFAREELKDIGISYHVPEGQLDRIPAEGGFITVSNHHFGSVDGLILCDTVGRRRKDYKMLTTFLLSLIPNLTTSFLPVNNLAGKNDTRSINSIRMALQHIHDGGGLGLFPAGEVATWQRKGNKTAVSGGRWVIEDKPWAPNIIRLIQKSGLPVVPIYFDGTNSRNFHILGLIHRRLRTVRLIHELFNKKGTHVEVRIGQPVSPEELSRFESTEALGSFLRNLTYALEADCRAEPPKKASLVEQQPIMAPVAPELIRQEMASLEDKLLFETGDYRCYLAESADIPHVMDEIARLRETIFRAVGEGSGQEKDTDIYDTYYRHLILWNVPDGRIAGAYRIGVGTELLARPEGRRAFYTSSLFQFKDGMDKYLPKALELGRTIVVPEYQKDVLPLKLLLTGIMNTLAGIPGMEYTLGPASISEDVPLFYKSLIVNYFLRNHAAEGASACMAPTCPFVPDYLRVNPQGLLAGCKTPDDLDRLLNYLSNGRYRLPVLFRKYVCMGAKVLEFNIDPLFNTLDAFVLQWVGDMPENSFKSFSKFLTPEQAEEMRTRLKR
;
A
#
# COMPACT_ATOMS: atom_id res chain seq x y z
N MET A 1 -58.93 1.76 -16.59
CA MET A 1 -57.50 1.53 -16.60
C MET A 1 -56.80 2.82 -17.02
N LYS A 2 -56.20 3.56 -16.05
CA LYS A 2 -55.35 4.70 -16.35
C LYS A 2 -54.10 4.11 -17.05
N LYS A 3 -53.78 4.62 -18.27
CA LYS A 3 -52.47 4.34 -18.92
C LYS A 3 -51.39 4.63 -17.90
N ASP A 4 -50.65 3.63 -17.51
CA ASP A 4 -49.44 3.80 -16.71
C ASP A 4 -48.55 4.80 -17.43
N LYS A 5 -48.20 5.90 -16.75
CA LYS A 5 -47.40 6.97 -17.31
C LYS A 5 -46.02 6.38 -17.64
N GLU A 6 -45.70 6.27 -18.94
CA GLU A 6 -44.34 6.02 -19.39
C GLU A 6 -43.39 7.02 -18.71
N VAL A 7 -42.32 6.57 -18.12
CA VAL A 7 -41.27 7.39 -17.48
C VAL A 7 -40.65 8.36 -18.45
N LEU A 8 -40.39 7.86 -19.66
CA LEU A 8 -39.83 8.62 -20.75
C LEU A 8 -40.59 8.30 -22.04
N SER A 9 -41.45 9.22 -22.45
CA SER A 9 -42.14 9.09 -23.73
C SER A 9 -41.23 9.50 -24.91
N LYS A 10 -41.61 9.10 -26.15
CA LYS A 10 -40.91 9.56 -27.35
C LYS A 10 -40.97 11.08 -27.49
N GLU A 11 -42.08 11.69 -27.08
CA GLU A 11 -42.29 13.14 -27.07
C GLU A 11 -41.35 13.85 -26.08
N ASP A 12 -41.14 13.27 -24.89
CA ASP A 12 -40.19 13.80 -23.90
C ASP A 12 -38.77 13.72 -24.42
N LEU A 13 -38.38 12.56 -24.98
CA LEU A 13 -37.06 12.37 -25.59
C LEU A 13 -36.84 13.32 -26.77
N GLN A 14 -37.83 13.53 -27.62
CA GLN A 14 -37.77 14.47 -28.72
C GLN A 14 -37.54 15.91 -28.25
N ARG A 15 -38.29 16.33 -27.20
CA ARG A 15 -38.10 17.64 -26.55
C ARG A 15 -36.70 17.80 -25.99
N MET A 16 -36.19 16.78 -25.31
CA MET A 16 -34.86 16.78 -24.70
C MET A 16 -33.73 16.86 -25.74
N LEU A 17 -33.89 16.20 -26.87
CA LEU A 17 -32.93 16.24 -27.96
C LEU A 17 -33.01 17.53 -28.81
N GLY A 18 -33.99 18.38 -28.55
CA GLY A 18 -34.22 19.62 -29.29
C GLY A 18 -34.60 19.37 -30.77
N LEU A 19 -35.07 18.16 -31.11
CA LEU A 19 -35.40 17.75 -32.46
C LEU A 19 -36.82 18.19 -32.84
N LYS A 20 -37.00 18.75 -34.04
CA LYS A 20 -38.33 19.26 -34.51
C LYS A 20 -38.67 18.60 -35.88
N GLY A 21 -39.97 18.56 -36.18
CA GLY A 21 -40.49 18.08 -37.46
C GLY A 21 -40.43 16.57 -37.66
N PHE A 22 -40.74 16.13 -38.89
CA PHE A 22 -40.87 14.71 -39.25
C PHE A 22 -39.52 13.96 -39.13
N LEU A 23 -38.44 14.56 -39.61
CA LEU A 23 -37.07 13.99 -39.47
C LEU A 23 -36.66 13.86 -37.99
N GLY A 24 -37.06 14.85 -37.16
CA GLY A 24 -36.84 14.80 -35.70
C GLY A 24 -37.55 13.61 -35.06
N LYS A 25 -38.79 13.30 -35.46
CA LYS A 25 -39.53 12.13 -34.98
C LYS A 25 -38.87 10.81 -35.37
N ALA A 26 -38.40 10.69 -36.63
CA ALA A 26 -37.70 9.48 -37.10
C ALA A 26 -36.41 9.24 -36.32
N VAL A 27 -35.58 10.28 -36.13
CA VAL A 27 -34.35 10.22 -35.35
C VAL A 27 -34.65 9.87 -33.88
N THR A 28 -35.67 10.50 -33.29
CA THR A 28 -36.12 10.19 -31.92
C THR A 28 -36.54 8.73 -31.78
N GLY A 29 -37.31 8.20 -32.76
CA GLY A 29 -37.72 6.80 -32.75
C GLY A 29 -36.54 5.82 -32.81
N LEU A 30 -35.52 6.14 -33.62
CA LEU A 30 -34.28 5.35 -33.68
C LEU A 30 -33.51 5.44 -32.33
N VAL A 31 -33.34 6.62 -31.80
CA VAL A 31 -32.65 6.85 -30.51
C VAL A 31 -33.40 6.15 -29.38
N TYR A 32 -34.73 6.22 -29.36
CA TYR A 32 -35.59 5.56 -28.37
C TYR A 32 -35.38 4.05 -28.38
N LYS A 33 -35.29 3.44 -29.54
CA LYS A 33 -35.04 2.01 -29.73
C LYS A 33 -33.60 1.62 -29.36
N VAL A 34 -32.63 2.43 -29.73
CA VAL A 34 -31.20 2.18 -29.42
C VAL A 34 -30.94 2.35 -27.92
N LEU A 35 -31.65 3.26 -27.25
CA LEU A 35 -31.59 3.44 -25.80
C LEU A 35 -32.40 2.39 -25.01
N GLU A 36 -33.07 1.46 -25.70
CA GLU A 36 -33.93 0.44 -25.06
C GLU A 36 -34.89 1.06 -24.02
N VAL A 37 -35.45 2.24 -24.31
CA VAL A 37 -36.30 3.01 -23.38
C VAL A 37 -37.53 2.21 -22.97
N ASP A 38 -38.06 1.36 -23.85
CA ASP A 38 -39.16 0.46 -23.52
C ASP A 38 -38.83 -0.45 -22.33
N LYS A 39 -37.60 -1.00 -22.30
CA LYS A 39 -37.13 -1.83 -21.18
C LYS A 39 -37.03 -1.01 -19.89
N VAL A 40 -36.48 0.21 -19.95
CA VAL A 40 -36.41 1.10 -18.79
C VAL A 40 -37.81 1.36 -18.24
N ASN A 41 -38.78 1.68 -19.09
CA ASN A 41 -40.15 1.91 -18.69
C ASN A 41 -40.80 0.64 -18.07
N GLU A 42 -40.53 -0.54 -18.64
CA GLU A 42 -41.01 -1.83 -18.15
C GLU A 42 -40.46 -2.15 -16.75
N TYR A 43 -39.14 -2.06 -16.57
CA TYR A 43 -38.48 -2.33 -15.28
C TYR A 43 -38.97 -1.35 -14.21
N GLN A 44 -39.07 -0.07 -14.54
CA GLN A 44 -39.54 0.93 -13.60
C GLN A 44 -41.03 0.71 -13.24
N ALA A 45 -41.86 0.28 -14.19
CA ALA A 45 -43.26 -0.02 -13.91
C ALA A 45 -43.42 -1.20 -12.93
N ARG A 46 -42.56 -2.20 -13.03
CA ARG A 46 -42.56 -3.34 -12.08
C ARG A 46 -42.21 -2.91 -10.66
N HIS A 47 -41.32 -1.93 -10.48
CA HIS A 47 -40.84 -1.47 -9.20
C HIS A 47 -41.37 -0.09 -8.81
N ALA A 48 -42.49 0.33 -9.40
CA ALA A 48 -43.10 1.66 -9.18
C ALA A 48 -43.49 1.94 -7.71
N HIS A 49 -43.61 0.89 -6.89
CA HIS A 49 -43.92 0.97 -5.46
C HIS A 49 -42.71 1.28 -4.57
N ALA A 50 -41.50 1.05 -5.06
CA ALA A 50 -40.26 1.24 -4.31
C ALA A 50 -39.60 2.60 -4.62
N MET A 51 -38.89 3.17 -3.64
CA MET A 51 -38.20 4.45 -3.77
C MET A 51 -36.78 4.37 -3.23
N GLY A 52 -35.86 5.16 -3.83
CA GLY A 52 -34.49 5.30 -3.37
C GLY A 52 -33.75 3.96 -3.25
N PRO A 53 -33.20 3.64 -2.07
CA PRO A 53 -32.43 2.40 -1.86
C PRO A 53 -33.24 1.11 -2.11
N ASP A 54 -34.53 1.10 -1.82
CA ASP A 54 -35.37 -0.08 -2.05
C ASP A 54 -35.59 -0.33 -3.54
N PHE A 55 -35.86 0.73 -4.30
CA PHE A 55 -35.90 0.65 -5.77
C PHE A 55 -34.57 0.17 -6.36
N ALA A 56 -33.45 0.71 -5.92
CA ALA A 56 -32.13 0.31 -6.41
C ALA A 56 -31.85 -1.18 -6.18
N ARG A 57 -32.25 -1.71 -5.02
CA ARG A 57 -32.10 -3.14 -4.70
C ARG A 57 -32.97 -4.04 -5.59
N GLU A 58 -34.25 -3.68 -5.73
CA GLU A 58 -35.17 -4.45 -6.56
C GLU A 58 -34.75 -4.45 -8.03
N GLU A 59 -34.30 -3.31 -8.53
CA GLU A 59 -33.80 -3.14 -9.91
C GLU A 59 -32.57 -4.01 -10.15
N LEU A 60 -31.55 -3.94 -9.29
CA LEU A 60 -30.34 -4.77 -9.39
C LEU A 60 -30.67 -6.27 -9.37
N LYS A 61 -31.58 -6.68 -8.49
CA LYS A 61 -32.03 -8.08 -8.37
C LYS A 61 -32.77 -8.54 -9.63
N ASP A 62 -33.70 -7.72 -10.17
CA ASP A 62 -34.49 -8.07 -11.36
C ASP A 62 -33.62 -8.16 -12.61
N ILE A 63 -32.62 -7.27 -12.77
CA ILE A 63 -31.63 -7.36 -13.84
C ILE A 63 -30.72 -8.59 -13.66
N GLY A 64 -30.58 -9.11 -12.44
CA GLY A 64 -29.69 -10.22 -12.12
C GLY A 64 -28.25 -9.81 -11.87
N ILE A 65 -28.03 -8.63 -11.31
CA ILE A 65 -26.73 -8.11 -10.88
C ILE A 65 -26.59 -8.37 -9.37
N SER A 66 -25.51 -9.03 -8.98
CA SER A 66 -25.12 -9.18 -7.57
C SER A 66 -23.86 -8.38 -7.27
N TYR A 67 -23.69 -8.02 -6.01
CA TYR A 67 -22.47 -7.35 -5.55
C TYR A 67 -22.11 -7.81 -4.13
N HIS A 68 -20.82 -7.64 -3.79
CA HIS A 68 -20.30 -7.98 -2.48
C HIS A 68 -19.49 -6.81 -1.91
N VAL A 69 -19.83 -6.43 -0.67
CA VAL A 69 -19.06 -5.51 0.18
C VAL A 69 -18.55 -6.33 1.36
N PRO A 70 -17.24 -6.42 1.63
CA PRO A 70 -16.72 -7.17 2.76
C PRO A 70 -17.31 -6.70 4.09
N GLU A 71 -17.46 -7.65 5.01
CA GLU A 71 -17.97 -7.40 6.35
C GLU A 71 -17.18 -6.27 7.05
N GLY A 72 -17.90 -5.40 7.77
CA GLY A 72 -17.33 -4.26 8.49
C GLY A 72 -16.96 -3.06 7.60
N GLN A 73 -16.90 -3.18 6.27
CA GLN A 73 -16.54 -2.04 5.43
C GLN A 73 -17.65 -0.98 5.35
N LEU A 74 -18.92 -1.35 5.45
CA LEU A 74 -20.02 -0.39 5.52
C LEU A 74 -19.99 0.47 6.80
N ASP A 75 -19.36 -0.01 7.87
CA ASP A 75 -19.22 0.75 9.11
C ASP A 75 -18.24 1.93 9.00
N ARG A 76 -17.45 1.98 7.92
CA ARG A 76 -16.59 3.12 7.58
C ARG A 76 -17.35 4.33 7.06
N ILE A 77 -18.60 4.15 6.65
CA ILE A 77 -19.48 5.27 6.31
C ILE A 77 -19.87 5.95 7.62
N PRO A 78 -19.57 7.27 7.79
CA PRO A 78 -19.92 8.01 8.98
C PRO A 78 -21.41 7.88 9.33
N ALA A 79 -21.71 7.49 10.56
CA ALA A 79 -23.10 7.31 11.01
C ALA A 79 -23.84 8.65 11.09
N GLU A 80 -23.13 9.72 11.42
CA GLU A 80 -23.65 11.08 11.60
C GLU A 80 -22.71 12.10 10.96
N GLY A 81 -23.21 13.32 10.77
CA GLY A 81 -22.45 14.43 10.19
C GLY A 81 -22.29 14.32 8.67
N GLY A 82 -21.81 15.41 8.07
CA GLY A 82 -21.56 15.48 6.63
C GLY A 82 -20.33 14.64 6.23
N PHE A 83 -20.42 14.01 5.08
CA PHE A 83 -19.30 13.28 4.46
C PHE A 83 -19.43 13.23 2.94
N ILE A 84 -18.34 12.92 2.27
CA ILE A 84 -18.33 12.76 0.82
C ILE A 84 -17.80 11.37 0.47
N THR A 85 -18.47 10.64 -0.44
CA THR A 85 -17.87 9.47 -1.08
C THR A 85 -17.33 9.83 -2.44
N VAL A 86 -16.16 9.27 -2.78
CA VAL A 86 -15.56 9.39 -4.11
C VAL A 86 -15.34 8.00 -4.69
N SER A 87 -15.75 7.81 -5.95
CA SER A 87 -15.71 6.49 -6.55
C SER A 87 -15.12 6.53 -7.96
N ASN A 88 -14.45 5.43 -8.36
CA ASN A 88 -14.23 5.15 -9.77
C ASN A 88 -15.58 4.87 -10.46
N HIS A 89 -15.65 5.04 -11.79
CA HIS A 89 -16.91 4.96 -12.53
C HIS A 89 -16.80 3.97 -13.68
N HIS A 90 -16.83 2.67 -13.36
CA HIS A 90 -16.54 1.61 -14.32
C HIS A 90 -17.76 1.12 -15.11
N PHE A 91 -18.94 1.10 -14.48
CA PHE A 91 -20.15 0.55 -15.08
C PHE A 91 -21.18 1.61 -15.49
N GLY A 92 -21.15 2.79 -14.87
CA GLY A 92 -22.15 3.81 -15.11
C GLY A 92 -23.33 3.70 -14.14
N SER A 93 -24.54 3.38 -14.66
CA SER A 93 -25.74 3.31 -13.83
C SER A 93 -25.65 2.28 -12.70
N VAL A 94 -24.97 1.15 -12.93
CA VAL A 94 -24.80 0.09 -11.92
C VAL A 94 -24.06 0.59 -10.69
N ASP A 95 -22.99 1.37 -10.88
CA ASP A 95 -22.21 1.96 -9.76
C ASP A 95 -23.12 2.81 -8.88
N GLY A 96 -23.97 3.66 -9.50
CA GLY A 96 -24.91 4.51 -8.79
C GLY A 96 -26.01 3.73 -8.05
N LEU A 97 -26.56 2.67 -8.66
CA LEU A 97 -27.55 1.82 -8.02
C LEU A 97 -26.98 1.07 -6.82
N ILE A 98 -25.73 0.56 -6.93
CA ILE A 98 -25.06 -0.12 -5.81
C ILE A 98 -24.78 0.86 -4.66
N LEU A 99 -24.34 2.10 -4.94
CA LEU A 99 -24.17 3.11 -3.89
C LEU A 99 -25.50 3.48 -3.24
N CYS A 100 -26.56 3.60 -4.03
CA CYS A 100 -27.89 3.88 -3.52
C CYS A 100 -28.37 2.77 -2.57
N ASP A 101 -28.20 1.50 -2.95
CA ASP A 101 -28.59 0.36 -2.12
C ASP A 101 -27.68 0.18 -0.88
N THR A 102 -26.38 0.41 -0.98
CA THR A 102 -25.43 0.21 0.13
C THR A 102 -25.34 1.42 1.06
N VAL A 103 -24.75 2.52 0.57
CA VAL A 103 -24.55 3.74 1.36
C VAL A 103 -25.87 4.40 1.70
N GLY A 104 -26.82 4.44 0.76
CA GLY A 104 -28.16 5.02 0.96
C GLY A 104 -28.99 4.28 2.02
N ARG A 105 -28.78 2.98 2.24
CA ARG A 105 -29.40 2.25 3.37
C ARG A 105 -28.76 2.59 4.70
N ARG A 106 -27.46 2.76 4.73
CA ARG A 106 -26.71 3.15 5.94
C ARG A 106 -27.02 4.59 6.34
N ARG A 107 -27.12 5.49 5.35
CA ARG A 107 -27.40 6.92 5.50
C ARG A 107 -28.55 7.32 4.56
N LYS A 108 -29.75 7.44 5.10
CA LYS A 108 -30.97 7.76 4.32
C LYS A 108 -30.93 9.15 3.68
N ASP A 109 -30.10 10.03 4.21
CA ASP A 109 -29.82 11.36 3.69
C ASP A 109 -28.71 11.38 2.61
N TYR A 110 -28.19 10.21 2.21
CA TYR A 110 -27.17 10.13 1.17
C TYR A 110 -27.73 10.47 -0.21
N LYS A 111 -27.09 11.42 -0.89
CA LYS A 111 -27.45 11.84 -2.25
C LYS A 111 -26.24 11.80 -3.16
N MET A 112 -26.44 11.51 -4.44
CA MET A 112 -25.37 11.46 -5.44
C MET A 112 -25.55 12.54 -6.50
N LEU A 113 -24.45 13.21 -6.89
CA LEU A 113 -24.43 14.03 -8.08
C LEU A 113 -24.45 13.14 -9.32
N THR A 114 -25.48 13.25 -10.15
CA THR A 114 -25.67 12.38 -11.31
C THR A 114 -26.08 13.18 -12.54
N THR A 115 -26.02 12.53 -13.71
CA THR A 115 -26.47 13.16 -14.95
C THR A 115 -27.98 13.39 -14.93
N PHE A 116 -28.43 14.46 -15.59
CA PHE A 116 -29.84 14.80 -15.72
C PHE A 116 -30.72 13.63 -16.22
N LEU A 117 -30.19 12.74 -17.05
CA LEU A 117 -30.93 11.58 -17.56
C LEU A 117 -31.44 10.64 -16.45
N LEU A 118 -30.67 10.44 -15.39
CA LEU A 118 -31.08 9.59 -14.25
C LEU A 118 -32.12 10.27 -13.35
N SER A 119 -32.20 11.60 -13.37
CA SER A 119 -33.24 12.31 -12.62
C SER A 119 -34.65 12.16 -13.23
N LEU A 120 -34.73 11.56 -14.43
CA LEU A 120 -36.01 11.24 -15.06
C LEU A 120 -36.69 10.01 -14.45
N ILE A 121 -35.96 9.21 -13.67
CA ILE A 121 -36.47 8.06 -12.95
C ILE A 121 -37.08 8.58 -11.63
N PRO A 122 -38.44 8.65 -11.50
CA PRO A 122 -39.08 9.23 -10.33
C PRO A 122 -38.68 8.56 -9.02
N ASN A 123 -38.45 7.26 -9.06
CA ASN A 123 -38.06 6.43 -7.92
C ASN A 123 -36.70 6.77 -7.31
N LEU A 124 -35.82 7.45 -8.05
CA LEU A 124 -34.47 7.84 -7.60
C LEU A 124 -34.32 9.32 -7.25
N THR A 125 -35.39 10.12 -7.38
CA THR A 125 -35.34 11.57 -7.13
C THR A 125 -34.95 11.94 -5.71
N THR A 126 -35.20 11.09 -4.73
CA THR A 126 -34.79 11.28 -3.33
C THR A 126 -33.31 11.08 -3.10
N SER A 127 -32.65 10.27 -3.94
CA SER A 127 -31.24 9.87 -3.81
C SER A 127 -30.31 10.57 -4.79
N PHE A 128 -30.83 11.28 -5.80
CA PHE A 128 -30.03 11.89 -6.86
C PHE A 128 -30.20 13.42 -6.92
N LEU A 129 -29.07 14.11 -7.12
CA LEU A 129 -29.00 15.54 -7.43
C LEU A 129 -28.55 15.68 -8.90
N PRO A 130 -29.43 16.12 -9.82
CA PRO A 130 -29.11 16.12 -11.25
C PRO A 130 -28.18 17.26 -11.63
N VAL A 131 -27.09 16.95 -12.38
CA VAL A 131 -26.22 17.93 -13.04
C VAL A 131 -26.27 17.73 -14.56
N ASN A 132 -26.23 18.82 -15.31
CA ASN A 132 -26.28 18.74 -16.77
C ASN A 132 -24.87 18.77 -17.37
N ASN A 133 -24.25 17.59 -17.51
CA ASN A 133 -22.90 17.46 -18.07
C ASN A 133 -22.85 17.71 -19.61
N LEU A 134 -24.00 17.89 -20.25
CA LEU A 134 -24.10 18.11 -21.71
C LEU A 134 -24.24 19.59 -22.06
N ALA A 135 -24.59 20.44 -21.09
CA ALA A 135 -24.72 21.88 -21.29
C ALA A 135 -23.37 22.61 -21.14
N GLY A 136 -23.25 23.76 -21.77
CA GLY A 136 -22.06 24.61 -21.66
C GLY A 136 -21.81 25.14 -20.25
N LYS A 137 -20.66 25.80 -20.05
CA LYS A 137 -20.13 26.26 -18.74
C LYS A 137 -21.08 27.15 -17.91
N ASN A 138 -22.17 27.66 -18.47
CA ASN A 138 -23.10 28.62 -17.83
C ASN A 138 -24.52 28.03 -17.64
N ASP A 139 -24.66 26.70 -17.56
CA ASP A 139 -25.99 26.12 -17.31
C ASP A 139 -26.42 26.39 -15.86
N THR A 140 -27.46 27.22 -15.70
CA THR A 140 -28.04 27.61 -14.41
C THR A 140 -28.55 26.42 -13.60
N ARG A 141 -28.98 25.33 -14.24
CA ARG A 141 -29.44 24.09 -13.56
C ARG A 141 -28.29 23.39 -12.86
N SER A 142 -27.16 23.27 -13.50
CA SER A 142 -25.94 22.68 -12.89
C SER A 142 -25.42 23.51 -11.72
N ILE A 143 -25.47 24.83 -11.83
CA ILE A 143 -25.12 25.76 -10.73
C ILE A 143 -26.03 25.55 -9.52
N ASN A 144 -27.32 25.42 -9.75
CA ASN A 144 -28.31 25.19 -8.67
C ASN A 144 -28.08 23.83 -8.01
N SER A 145 -27.81 22.79 -8.78
CA SER A 145 -27.53 21.44 -8.22
C SER A 145 -26.27 21.41 -7.37
N ILE A 146 -25.22 22.12 -7.77
CA ILE A 146 -24.00 22.26 -6.95
C ILE A 146 -24.29 23.03 -5.66
N ARG A 147 -25.11 24.09 -5.73
CA ARG A 147 -25.56 24.83 -4.54
C ARG A 147 -26.35 23.95 -3.59
N MET A 148 -27.29 23.16 -4.13
CA MET A 148 -28.08 22.20 -3.33
C MET A 148 -27.20 21.13 -2.71
N ALA A 149 -26.19 20.64 -3.42
CA ALA A 149 -25.21 19.68 -2.90
C ALA A 149 -24.39 20.28 -1.74
N LEU A 150 -23.91 21.51 -1.90
CA LEU A 150 -23.17 22.23 -0.85
C LEU A 150 -24.05 22.47 0.39
N GLN A 151 -25.31 22.90 0.20
CA GLN A 151 -26.23 23.05 1.31
C GLN A 151 -26.49 21.71 2.00
N HIS A 152 -26.72 20.65 1.25
CA HIS A 152 -27.00 19.32 1.77
C HIS A 152 -25.86 18.80 2.68
N ILE A 153 -24.60 18.94 2.25
CA ILE A 153 -23.45 18.52 3.07
C ILE A 153 -23.21 19.44 4.27
N HIS A 154 -23.54 20.74 4.14
CA HIS A 154 -23.50 21.69 5.24
C HIS A 154 -24.52 21.34 6.32
N ASP A 155 -25.68 20.83 5.91
CA ASP A 155 -26.78 20.38 6.80
C ASP A 155 -26.48 18.98 7.40
N GLY A 156 -25.26 18.44 7.19
CA GLY A 156 -24.83 17.15 7.74
C GLY A 156 -25.13 15.93 6.87
N GLY A 157 -25.59 16.12 5.64
CA GLY A 157 -25.93 15.04 4.72
C GLY A 157 -24.70 14.40 4.04
N GLY A 158 -24.88 13.17 3.53
CA GLY A 158 -23.87 12.46 2.74
C GLY A 158 -23.96 12.79 1.25
N LEU A 159 -22.82 12.99 0.59
CA LEU A 159 -22.73 13.30 -0.85
C LEU A 159 -21.85 12.31 -1.62
N GLY A 160 -22.42 11.65 -2.63
CA GLY A 160 -21.71 10.76 -3.53
C GLY A 160 -21.23 11.44 -4.80
N LEU A 161 -19.97 11.24 -5.15
CA LEU A 161 -19.35 11.82 -6.32
C LEU A 161 -18.64 10.77 -7.18
N PHE A 162 -18.77 10.92 -8.49
CA PHE A 162 -17.94 10.27 -9.50
C PHE A 162 -17.05 11.35 -10.14
N PRO A 163 -15.87 11.66 -9.57
CA PRO A 163 -15.12 12.87 -9.91
C PRO A 163 -14.56 12.89 -11.33
N ALA A 164 -14.49 11.74 -12.01
CA ALA A 164 -14.13 11.66 -13.42
C ALA A 164 -15.17 12.32 -14.35
N GLY A 165 -16.42 12.43 -13.90
CA GLY A 165 -17.54 13.02 -14.66
C GLY A 165 -17.98 12.21 -15.88
N GLU A 166 -17.38 11.06 -16.12
CA GLU A 166 -17.73 10.12 -17.18
C GLU A 166 -17.25 8.69 -16.83
N VAL A 167 -17.87 7.70 -17.47
CA VAL A 167 -17.50 6.29 -17.27
C VAL A 167 -16.10 6.01 -17.77
N ALA A 168 -15.39 5.13 -17.09
CA ALA A 168 -14.02 4.71 -17.38
C ALA A 168 -13.83 4.27 -18.84
N THR A 169 -12.66 4.56 -19.39
CA THR A 169 -12.34 4.32 -20.80
C THR A 169 -10.93 3.74 -20.94
N TRP A 170 -10.64 3.22 -22.13
CA TRP A 170 -9.27 2.86 -22.46
C TRP A 170 -8.34 4.06 -22.36
N GLN A 171 -7.31 3.93 -21.53
CA GLN A 171 -6.21 4.86 -21.37
C GLN A 171 -4.91 4.13 -21.73
N ARG A 172 -4.00 4.83 -22.41
CA ARG A 172 -2.67 4.27 -22.74
C ARG A 172 -1.69 4.62 -21.62
N LYS A 173 -1.21 3.61 -20.89
CA LYS A 173 -0.12 3.77 -19.91
C LYS A 173 1.21 3.37 -20.53
N GLY A 174 2.25 4.12 -20.22
CA GLY A 174 3.64 3.87 -20.64
C GLY A 174 4.29 5.11 -21.24
N ASN A 175 5.61 5.23 -21.02
CA ASN A 175 6.42 6.31 -21.59
C ASN A 175 6.48 6.12 -23.12
N LYS A 176 6.32 7.21 -23.87
CA LYS A 176 6.45 7.20 -25.35
C LYS A 176 7.84 6.77 -25.84
N THR A 177 8.82 6.71 -24.92
CA THR A 177 10.23 6.37 -25.18
C THR A 177 10.61 4.93 -24.82
N ALA A 178 9.72 4.15 -24.18
CA ALA A 178 10.02 2.76 -23.88
C ALA A 178 9.76 1.86 -25.10
N VAL A 179 10.69 0.99 -25.44
CA VAL A 179 10.63 -0.02 -26.51
C VAL A 179 9.47 -1.01 -26.28
N SER A 180 8.94 -1.13 -25.06
CA SER A 180 7.71 -1.86 -24.75
C SER A 180 6.50 -0.96 -24.99
N GLY A 181 5.76 -1.21 -26.06
CA GLY A 181 4.53 -0.49 -26.41
C GLY A 181 3.59 -0.35 -25.23
N GLY A 182 3.15 0.89 -24.94
CA GLY A 182 2.30 1.20 -23.79
C GLY A 182 1.08 0.28 -23.67
N ARG A 183 0.80 -0.18 -22.46
CA ARG A 183 -0.33 -1.06 -22.14
C ARG A 183 -1.64 -0.25 -22.15
N TRP A 184 -2.67 -0.76 -22.79
CA TRP A 184 -4.01 -0.22 -22.70
C TRP A 184 -4.69 -0.73 -21.41
N VAL A 185 -5.20 0.19 -20.61
CA VAL A 185 -5.94 -0.10 -19.37
C VAL A 185 -7.28 0.65 -19.39
N ILE A 186 -8.29 0.06 -18.77
CA ILE A 186 -9.58 0.71 -18.56
C ILE A 186 -9.56 1.38 -17.20
N GLU A 187 -9.64 2.69 -17.20
CA GLU A 187 -9.63 3.49 -15.97
C GLU A 187 -10.29 4.85 -16.19
N ASP A 188 -10.61 5.53 -15.10
CA ASP A 188 -11.11 6.90 -15.13
C ASP A 188 -10.10 7.85 -15.76
N LYS A 189 -10.58 8.84 -16.46
CA LYS A 189 -9.79 10.03 -16.77
C LYS A 189 -9.34 10.73 -15.47
N PRO A 190 -8.36 11.64 -15.56
CA PRO A 190 -8.03 12.51 -14.42
C PRO A 190 -9.29 13.14 -13.84
N TRP A 191 -9.41 13.15 -12.52
CA TRP A 191 -10.57 13.67 -11.83
C TRP A 191 -10.70 15.18 -12.01
N ALA A 192 -11.92 15.67 -12.17
CA ALA A 192 -12.21 17.04 -12.55
C ALA A 192 -11.81 18.04 -11.45
N PRO A 193 -10.98 19.07 -11.73
CA PRO A 193 -10.47 20.00 -10.72
C PRO A 193 -11.57 20.77 -9.96
N ASN A 194 -12.70 21.05 -10.59
CA ASN A 194 -13.83 21.71 -9.96
C ASN A 194 -14.48 20.85 -8.87
N ILE A 195 -14.56 19.54 -9.09
CA ILE A 195 -15.07 18.58 -8.08
C ILE A 195 -14.07 18.45 -6.93
N ILE A 196 -12.78 18.37 -7.24
CA ILE A 196 -11.75 18.32 -6.19
C ILE A 196 -11.73 19.60 -5.34
N ARG A 197 -11.92 20.77 -5.95
CA ARG A 197 -12.10 22.04 -5.19
C ARG A 197 -13.33 22.04 -4.29
N LEU A 198 -14.45 21.42 -4.72
CA LEU A 198 -15.62 21.24 -3.89
C LEU A 198 -15.28 20.40 -2.66
N ILE A 199 -14.60 19.26 -2.86
CA ILE A 199 -14.14 18.39 -1.78
C ILE A 199 -13.23 19.16 -0.82
N GLN A 200 -12.23 19.85 -1.33
CA GLN A 200 -11.25 20.61 -0.53
C GLN A 200 -11.92 21.71 0.31
N LYS A 201 -12.90 22.41 -0.28
CA LYS A 201 -13.62 23.50 0.40
C LYS A 201 -14.68 23.01 1.38
N SER A 202 -15.14 21.77 1.28
CA SER A 202 -16.18 21.23 2.16
C SER A 202 -15.70 21.05 3.59
N GLY A 203 -14.38 20.80 3.80
CA GLY A 203 -13.83 20.48 5.11
C GLY A 203 -14.38 19.18 5.72
N LEU A 204 -14.91 18.28 4.89
CA LEU A 204 -15.56 17.03 5.32
C LEU A 204 -14.66 15.82 5.07
N PRO A 205 -14.85 14.73 5.85
CA PRO A 205 -14.17 13.47 5.58
C PRO A 205 -14.58 12.89 4.23
N VAL A 206 -13.62 12.24 3.53
CA VAL A 206 -13.83 11.64 2.22
C VAL A 206 -13.64 10.13 2.31
N VAL A 207 -14.65 9.37 1.87
CA VAL A 207 -14.61 7.91 1.84
C VAL A 207 -14.41 7.43 0.40
N PRO A 208 -13.25 6.83 0.06
CA PRO A 208 -13.02 6.26 -1.26
C PRO A 208 -13.78 4.93 -1.41
N ILE A 209 -14.43 4.73 -2.56
CA ILE A 209 -15.15 3.48 -2.87
C ILE A 209 -14.72 3.00 -4.26
N TYR A 210 -14.29 1.74 -4.35
CA TYR A 210 -13.84 1.11 -5.59
C TYR A 210 -14.82 0.03 -6.05
N PHE A 211 -15.13 0.04 -7.34
CA PHE A 211 -15.88 -0.98 -8.04
C PHE A 211 -14.96 -1.77 -8.95
N ASP A 212 -14.89 -3.10 -8.76
CA ASP A 212 -14.12 -3.96 -9.65
C ASP A 212 -14.95 -4.43 -10.84
N GLY A 213 -14.32 -4.42 -12.01
CA GLY A 213 -14.92 -4.85 -13.27
C GLY A 213 -14.92 -3.77 -14.33
N THR A 214 -15.70 -3.98 -15.41
CA THR A 214 -15.75 -3.06 -16.54
C THR A 214 -16.95 -3.33 -17.43
N ASN A 215 -17.28 -2.38 -18.31
CA ASN A 215 -18.24 -2.53 -19.39
C ASN A 215 -17.69 -3.41 -20.52
N SER A 216 -18.56 -3.78 -21.46
CA SER A 216 -18.22 -4.64 -22.59
C SER A 216 -17.13 -4.04 -23.48
N ARG A 217 -16.38 -4.89 -24.19
CA ARG A 217 -15.39 -4.42 -25.18
C ARG A 217 -16.02 -3.51 -26.24
N ASN A 218 -17.24 -3.83 -26.67
CA ASN A 218 -17.96 -3.03 -27.67
C ASN A 218 -18.26 -1.61 -27.16
N PHE A 219 -18.59 -1.46 -25.88
CA PHE A 219 -18.76 -0.15 -25.25
C PHE A 219 -17.50 0.71 -25.36
N HIS A 220 -16.35 0.11 -25.08
CA HIS A 220 -15.06 0.82 -25.15
C HIS A 220 -14.63 1.13 -26.58
N ILE A 221 -14.86 0.21 -27.55
CA ILE A 221 -14.57 0.43 -28.99
C ILE A 221 -15.41 1.60 -29.50
N LEU A 222 -16.71 1.64 -29.20
CA LEU A 222 -17.59 2.75 -29.59
C LEU A 222 -17.11 4.08 -29.00
N GLY A 223 -16.53 4.05 -27.80
CA GLY A 223 -15.93 5.21 -27.17
C GLY A 223 -14.71 5.77 -27.90
N LEU A 224 -13.95 4.93 -28.58
CA LEU A 224 -12.83 5.36 -29.44
C LEU A 224 -13.30 6.05 -30.71
N ILE A 225 -14.47 5.65 -31.23
CA ILE A 225 -15.06 6.25 -32.45
C ILE A 225 -15.65 7.62 -32.08
N HIS A 226 -16.57 7.67 -31.11
CA HIS A 226 -17.17 8.93 -30.66
C HIS A 226 -17.79 8.82 -29.26
N ARG A 227 -17.51 9.80 -28.41
CA ARG A 227 -17.98 9.86 -27.00
C ARG A 227 -19.51 9.70 -26.85
N ARG A 228 -20.30 10.33 -27.74
CA ARG A 228 -21.78 10.27 -27.68
C ARG A 228 -22.32 8.86 -27.93
N LEU A 229 -21.70 8.08 -28.84
CA LEU A 229 -22.10 6.69 -29.10
C LEU A 229 -21.96 5.82 -27.85
N ARG A 230 -20.89 6.01 -27.10
CA ARG A 230 -20.67 5.34 -25.82
C ARG A 230 -21.76 5.72 -24.80
N THR A 231 -22.08 7.01 -24.68
CA THR A 231 -23.10 7.47 -23.73
C THR A 231 -24.48 6.86 -24.04
N VAL A 232 -24.85 6.80 -25.31
CA VAL A 232 -26.10 6.15 -25.75
C VAL A 232 -26.12 4.67 -25.38
N ARG A 233 -24.98 3.98 -25.45
CA ARG A 233 -24.91 2.54 -25.13
C ARG A 233 -24.95 2.23 -23.63
N LEU A 234 -24.82 3.21 -22.72
CA LEU A 234 -24.82 2.97 -21.28
C LEU A 234 -26.08 2.25 -20.77
N ILE A 235 -27.25 2.54 -21.33
CA ILE A 235 -28.49 1.87 -20.95
C ILE A 235 -28.46 0.39 -21.35
N HIS A 236 -27.98 0.10 -22.56
CA HIS A 236 -27.79 -1.27 -23.02
C HIS A 236 -26.78 -2.03 -22.14
N GLU A 237 -25.71 -1.35 -21.69
CA GLU A 237 -24.73 -1.96 -20.78
C GLU A 237 -25.34 -2.33 -19.42
N LEU A 238 -26.32 -1.59 -18.91
CA LEU A 238 -27.06 -1.94 -17.68
C LEU A 238 -27.72 -3.33 -17.84
N PHE A 239 -28.49 -3.52 -18.92
CA PHE A 239 -29.21 -4.78 -19.16
C PHE A 239 -28.28 -5.93 -19.59
N ASN A 240 -27.11 -5.61 -20.18
CA ASN A 240 -26.08 -6.58 -20.56
C ASN A 240 -25.29 -7.13 -19.36
N LYS A 241 -25.56 -6.64 -18.14
CA LYS A 241 -24.88 -7.09 -16.90
C LYS A 241 -25.60 -8.23 -16.17
N LYS A 242 -26.58 -8.86 -16.78
CA LYS A 242 -27.27 -10.03 -16.20
C LYS A 242 -26.24 -11.12 -15.84
N GLY A 243 -26.28 -11.57 -14.57
CA GLY A 243 -25.35 -12.55 -14.04
C GLY A 243 -23.97 -12.01 -13.65
N THR A 244 -23.76 -10.67 -13.75
CA THR A 244 -22.51 -10.07 -13.30
C THR A 244 -22.47 -9.97 -11.77
N HIS A 245 -21.31 -10.31 -11.20
CA HIS A 245 -20.99 -10.07 -9.80
C HIS A 245 -19.97 -8.93 -9.70
N VAL A 246 -20.23 -7.95 -8.83
CA VAL A 246 -19.39 -6.76 -8.66
C VAL A 246 -18.78 -6.76 -7.26
N GLU A 247 -17.45 -6.84 -7.19
CA GLU A 247 -16.73 -6.61 -5.94
C GLU A 247 -16.65 -5.12 -5.64
N VAL A 248 -17.06 -4.72 -4.45
CA VAL A 248 -17.04 -3.34 -3.98
C VAL A 248 -16.12 -3.25 -2.77
N ARG A 249 -15.25 -2.25 -2.74
CA ARG A 249 -14.37 -1.98 -1.60
C ARG A 249 -14.60 -0.57 -1.10
N ILE A 250 -14.89 -0.44 0.19
CA ILE A 250 -15.03 0.85 0.86
C ILE A 250 -13.77 1.07 1.70
N GLY A 251 -13.00 2.11 1.37
CA GLY A 251 -11.80 2.50 2.09
C GLY A 251 -12.12 3.17 3.43
N GLN A 252 -11.10 3.38 4.25
CA GLN A 252 -11.23 4.18 5.47
C GLN A 252 -11.53 5.64 5.11
N PRO A 253 -12.25 6.40 5.95
CA PRO A 253 -12.41 7.84 5.75
C PRO A 253 -11.06 8.56 5.81
N VAL A 254 -10.79 9.42 4.83
CA VAL A 254 -9.66 10.36 4.85
C VAL A 254 -10.12 11.60 5.60
N SER A 255 -9.44 11.97 6.65
CA SER A 255 -9.83 13.11 7.49
C SER A 255 -9.59 14.46 6.81
N PRO A 256 -10.30 15.54 7.22
CA PRO A 256 -10.02 16.88 6.71
C PRO A 256 -8.58 17.34 6.92
N GLU A 257 -7.95 16.93 8.02
CA GLU A 257 -6.54 17.25 8.33
C GLU A 257 -5.60 16.59 7.32
N GLU A 258 -5.86 15.34 6.93
CA GLU A 258 -5.08 14.64 5.91
C GLU A 258 -5.27 15.27 4.53
N LEU A 259 -6.51 15.64 4.17
CA LEU A 259 -6.81 16.34 2.92
C LEU A 259 -6.13 17.71 2.83
N SER A 260 -5.99 18.42 3.96
CA SER A 260 -5.36 19.74 4.04
C SER A 260 -3.84 19.73 3.81
N ARG A 261 -3.20 18.57 3.87
CA ARG A 261 -1.75 18.43 3.60
C ARG A 261 -1.38 18.63 2.12
N PHE A 262 -2.38 18.59 1.24
CA PHE A 262 -2.17 18.77 -0.20
C PHE A 262 -2.37 20.23 -0.59
N GLU A 263 -1.28 20.90 -1.00
CA GLU A 263 -1.27 22.32 -1.36
C GLU A 263 -2.02 22.60 -2.67
N SER A 264 -2.00 21.67 -3.63
CA SER A 264 -2.65 21.86 -4.93
C SER A 264 -3.86 20.94 -5.12
N THR A 265 -4.85 21.47 -5.84
CA THR A 265 -6.05 20.72 -6.25
C THR A 265 -5.69 19.48 -7.09
N GLU A 266 -4.66 19.60 -7.93
CA GLU A 266 -4.18 18.52 -8.79
C GLU A 266 -3.54 17.40 -7.97
N ALA A 267 -2.72 17.75 -6.97
CA ALA A 267 -2.10 16.77 -6.07
C ALA A 267 -3.15 16.03 -5.24
N LEU A 268 -4.12 16.75 -4.65
CA LEU A 268 -5.23 16.16 -3.92
C LEU A 268 -6.08 15.24 -4.81
N GLY A 269 -6.42 15.68 -6.03
CA GLY A 269 -7.19 14.89 -6.98
C GLY A 269 -6.45 13.64 -7.41
N SER A 270 -5.15 13.74 -7.65
CA SER A 270 -4.28 12.59 -7.94
C SER A 270 -4.22 11.63 -6.76
N PHE A 271 -4.04 12.11 -5.55
CA PHE A 271 -4.03 11.30 -4.34
C PHE A 271 -5.35 10.54 -4.16
N LEU A 272 -6.49 11.22 -4.12
CA LEU A 272 -7.80 10.59 -3.90
C LEU A 272 -8.14 9.57 -4.99
N ARG A 273 -7.82 9.86 -6.26
CA ARG A 273 -8.01 8.92 -7.35
C ARG A 273 -7.15 7.67 -7.16
N ASN A 274 -5.87 7.84 -6.89
CA ASN A 274 -4.97 6.71 -6.70
C ASN A 274 -5.29 5.91 -5.43
N LEU A 275 -5.74 6.58 -4.37
CA LEU A 275 -6.23 5.94 -3.15
C LEU A 275 -7.45 5.06 -3.43
N THR A 276 -8.41 5.56 -4.24
CA THR A 276 -9.58 4.77 -4.66
C THR A 276 -9.17 3.55 -5.47
N TYR A 277 -8.26 3.70 -6.43
CA TYR A 277 -7.76 2.58 -7.23
C TYR A 277 -6.87 1.60 -6.45
N ALA A 278 -6.21 2.06 -5.38
CA ALA A 278 -5.41 1.19 -4.52
C ALA A 278 -6.25 0.13 -3.80
N LEU A 279 -7.56 0.39 -3.61
CA LEU A 279 -8.50 -0.60 -3.05
C LEU A 279 -8.67 -1.85 -3.97
N GLU A 280 -8.25 -1.78 -5.23
CA GLU A 280 -8.17 -2.94 -6.14
C GLU A 280 -7.27 -4.04 -5.57
N ALA A 281 -6.23 -3.69 -4.82
CA ALA A 281 -5.32 -4.65 -4.21
C ALA A 281 -6.06 -5.64 -3.30
N ASP A 282 -7.09 -5.18 -2.59
CA ASP A 282 -7.92 -6.04 -1.74
C ASP A 282 -8.84 -6.99 -2.55
N CYS A 283 -9.19 -6.63 -3.79
CA CYS A 283 -9.95 -7.52 -4.68
C CYS A 283 -9.08 -8.64 -5.25
N ARG A 284 -7.77 -8.38 -5.37
CA ARG A 284 -6.79 -9.30 -5.97
C ARG A 284 -5.91 -10.01 -4.95
N ALA A 285 -6.10 -9.73 -3.64
CA ALA A 285 -5.35 -10.38 -2.60
C ALA A 285 -5.59 -11.90 -2.69
N GLU A 286 -4.62 -12.61 -3.26
CA GLU A 286 -4.56 -14.06 -3.09
C GLU A 286 -4.46 -14.34 -1.59
N PRO A 287 -5.14 -15.39 -1.08
CA PRO A 287 -4.86 -15.85 0.27
C PRO A 287 -3.35 -16.08 0.36
N PRO A 288 -2.70 -15.76 1.51
CA PRO A 288 -1.27 -15.94 1.65
C PRO A 288 -0.92 -17.33 1.15
N LYS A 289 -0.03 -17.39 0.15
CA LYS A 289 0.48 -18.67 -0.33
C LYS A 289 1.00 -19.36 0.91
N LYS A 290 0.36 -20.43 1.34
CA LYS A 290 0.94 -21.28 2.39
C LYS A 290 2.38 -21.49 1.98
N ALA A 291 3.30 -21.09 2.86
CA ALA A 291 4.74 -21.27 2.68
C ALA A 291 4.95 -22.61 1.98
N SER A 292 5.80 -22.61 0.94
CA SER A 292 6.01 -23.78 0.08
C SER A 292 5.98 -25.05 0.92
N LEU A 293 5.32 -26.08 0.42
CA LEU A 293 5.24 -27.43 1.02
C LEU A 293 6.63 -28.10 1.09
N VAL A 294 7.68 -27.33 1.40
CA VAL A 294 8.93 -27.91 1.87
C VAL A 294 8.60 -28.48 3.24
N GLU A 295 8.67 -29.78 3.36
CA GLU A 295 8.46 -30.49 4.61
C GLU A 295 9.41 -29.90 5.65
N GLN A 296 8.84 -29.10 6.58
CA GLN A 296 9.65 -28.43 7.59
C GLN A 296 10.13 -29.45 8.60
N GLN A 297 11.43 -29.51 8.81
CA GLN A 297 12.00 -30.35 9.87
C GLN A 297 11.52 -29.85 11.24
N PRO A 298 11.34 -30.75 12.22
CA PRO A 298 11.10 -30.33 13.61
C PRO A 298 12.25 -29.44 14.09
N ILE A 299 11.93 -28.34 14.76
CA ILE A 299 12.95 -27.46 15.36
C ILE A 299 13.65 -28.25 16.47
N MET A 300 14.98 -28.15 16.54
CA MET A 300 15.77 -28.82 17.56
C MET A 300 15.31 -28.45 18.99
N ALA A 301 15.50 -29.36 19.95
CA ALA A 301 15.22 -29.09 21.35
C ALA A 301 16.11 -27.93 21.87
N PRO A 302 15.61 -27.13 22.86
CA PRO A 302 16.43 -26.12 23.51
C PRO A 302 17.71 -26.71 24.09
N VAL A 303 18.82 -25.99 23.96
CA VAL A 303 20.09 -26.35 24.58
C VAL A 303 19.96 -26.27 26.10
N ALA A 304 20.60 -27.19 26.81
CA ALA A 304 20.57 -27.20 28.29
C ALA A 304 21.05 -25.84 28.87
N PRO A 305 20.26 -25.19 29.73
CA PRO A 305 20.59 -23.86 30.22
C PRO A 305 21.92 -23.77 30.98
N GLU A 306 22.36 -24.87 31.57
CA GLU A 306 23.62 -24.97 32.29
C GLU A 306 24.82 -24.81 31.35
N LEU A 307 24.78 -25.42 30.18
CA LEU A 307 25.83 -25.30 29.14
C LEU A 307 25.94 -23.87 28.62
N ILE A 308 24.77 -23.24 28.37
CA ILE A 308 24.72 -21.84 27.94
C ILE A 308 25.32 -20.93 29.00
N ARG A 309 24.91 -21.09 30.30
CA ARG A 309 25.44 -20.28 31.40
C ARG A 309 26.95 -20.47 31.56
N GLN A 310 27.45 -21.70 31.42
CA GLN A 310 28.87 -21.99 31.52
C GLN A 310 29.67 -21.27 30.41
N GLU A 311 29.21 -21.32 29.16
CA GLU A 311 29.86 -20.60 28.08
C GLU A 311 29.79 -19.08 28.29
N MET A 312 28.62 -18.54 28.66
CA MET A 312 28.47 -17.11 28.91
C MET A 312 29.35 -16.62 30.06
N ALA A 313 29.56 -17.44 31.07
CA ALA A 313 30.45 -17.10 32.19
C ALA A 313 31.94 -17.07 31.78
N SER A 314 32.33 -17.73 30.72
CA SER A 314 33.70 -17.69 30.20
C SER A 314 34.03 -16.50 29.29
N LEU A 315 33.02 -15.64 29.00
CA LEU A 315 33.12 -14.53 28.04
C LEU A 315 33.41 -13.15 28.69
N GLU A 316 33.95 -13.11 29.89
CA GLU A 316 34.21 -11.81 30.59
C GLU A 316 35.12 -10.88 29.77
N ASP A 317 36.08 -11.40 29.04
CA ASP A 317 36.96 -10.65 28.14
C ASP A 317 36.30 -10.19 26.85
N LYS A 318 35.12 -10.71 26.55
CA LYS A 318 34.29 -10.36 25.35
C LYS A 318 33.14 -9.41 25.70
N LEU A 319 33.02 -8.98 26.95
CA LEU A 319 31.99 -8.06 27.39
C LEU A 319 32.19 -6.66 26.79
N LEU A 320 31.19 -6.16 26.09
CA LEU A 320 31.18 -4.79 25.55
C LEU A 320 30.68 -3.79 26.58
N PHE A 321 29.58 -4.11 27.25
CA PHE A 321 28.98 -3.29 28.32
C PHE A 321 27.95 -4.08 29.12
N GLU A 322 27.65 -3.55 30.30
CA GLU A 322 26.58 -4.02 31.19
C GLU A 322 25.65 -2.87 31.58
N THR A 323 24.35 -3.13 31.65
CA THR A 323 23.36 -2.14 32.09
C THR A 323 22.08 -2.80 32.58
N GLY A 324 21.68 -2.48 33.82
CA GLY A 324 20.52 -3.11 34.45
C GLY A 324 20.65 -4.64 34.46
N ASP A 325 19.66 -5.32 33.97
CA ASP A 325 19.59 -6.78 33.88
C ASP A 325 20.32 -7.36 32.66
N TYR A 326 20.96 -6.53 31.83
CA TYR A 326 21.53 -6.98 30.57
C TYR A 326 23.03 -6.81 30.49
N ARG A 327 23.68 -7.83 29.90
CA ARG A 327 25.08 -7.81 29.44
C ARG A 327 25.14 -8.03 27.94
N CYS A 328 26.00 -7.28 27.27
CA CYS A 328 26.20 -7.37 25.81
C CYS A 328 27.62 -7.87 25.50
N TYR A 329 27.72 -8.96 24.74
CA TYR A 329 28.98 -9.62 24.40
C TYR A 329 29.20 -9.65 22.90
N LEU A 330 30.47 -9.69 22.46
CA LEU A 330 30.85 -9.95 21.07
C LEU A 330 31.84 -11.12 21.04
N ALA A 331 31.38 -12.28 20.56
CA ALA A 331 32.15 -13.54 20.59
C ALA A 331 32.29 -14.15 19.19
N GLU A 332 33.26 -15.01 19.00
CA GLU A 332 33.42 -15.86 17.82
C GLU A 332 32.68 -17.18 18.04
N SER A 333 32.24 -17.84 16.96
CA SER A 333 31.49 -19.11 17.07
C SER A 333 32.28 -20.21 17.79
N ALA A 334 33.60 -20.20 17.67
CA ALA A 334 34.47 -21.17 18.34
C ALA A 334 34.47 -21.05 19.86
N ASP A 335 34.20 -19.85 20.40
CA ASP A 335 34.12 -19.58 21.83
C ASP A 335 32.81 -20.04 22.46
N ILE A 336 31.76 -20.24 21.64
CA ILE A 336 30.35 -20.34 22.09
C ILE A 336 29.56 -21.46 21.38
N PRO A 337 30.04 -22.67 21.23
CA PRO A 337 29.39 -23.72 20.43
C PRO A 337 27.95 -24.03 20.89
N HIS A 338 27.67 -24.11 22.20
CA HIS A 338 26.32 -24.36 22.71
C HIS A 338 25.41 -23.12 22.61
N VAL A 339 25.95 -21.92 22.83
CA VAL A 339 25.24 -20.66 22.65
C VAL A 339 24.90 -20.46 21.16
N MET A 340 25.80 -20.84 20.24
CA MET A 340 25.50 -20.80 18.80
C MET A 340 24.38 -21.73 18.39
N ASP A 341 24.35 -22.95 18.93
CA ASP A 341 23.23 -23.87 18.67
C ASP A 341 21.91 -23.30 19.18
N GLU A 342 21.89 -22.67 20.35
CA GLU A 342 20.69 -22.02 20.86
C GLU A 342 20.30 -20.77 20.04
N ILE A 343 21.27 -19.94 19.62
CA ILE A 343 21.01 -18.81 18.70
C ILE A 343 20.40 -19.30 17.39
N ALA A 344 20.93 -20.36 16.81
CA ALA A 344 20.45 -20.93 15.55
C ALA A 344 19.03 -21.51 15.69
N ARG A 345 18.74 -22.17 16.83
CA ARG A 345 17.39 -22.63 17.16
C ARG A 345 16.41 -21.47 17.32
N LEU A 346 16.80 -20.42 18.04
CA LEU A 346 15.99 -19.22 18.25
C LEU A 346 15.74 -18.48 16.91
N ARG A 347 16.75 -18.39 16.04
CA ARG A 347 16.61 -17.83 14.68
C ARG A 347 15.53 -18.58 13.91
N GLU A 348 15.65 -19.92 13.80
CA GLU A 348 14.68 -20.72 13.07
C GLU A 348 13.28 -20.58 13.66
N THR A 349 13.15 -20.60 15.00
CA THR A 349 11.86 -20.43 15.68
C THR A 349 11.21 -19.09 15.34
N ILE A 350 11.98 -18.00 15.38
CA ILE A 350 11.48 -16.64 15.19
C ILE A 350 11.19 -16.39 13.71
N PHE A 351 12.11 -16.76 12.81
CA PHE A 351 11.95 -16.54 11.37
C PHE A 351 10.84 -17.40 10.78
N ARG A 352 10.70 -18.65 11.23
CA ARG A 352 9.58 -19.52 10.81
C ARG A 352 8.22 -18.97 11.22
N ALA A 353 8.12 -18.33 12.38
CA ALA A 353 6.87 -17.70 12.84
C ALA A 353 6.42 -16.54 11.97
N VAL A 354 7.31 -15.91 11.20
CA VAL A 354 7.02 -14.82 10.26
C VAL A 354 7.14 -15.25 8.79
N GLY A 355 7.25 -16.56 8.51
CA GLY A 355 7.30 -17.08 7.14
C GLY A 355 8.69 -16.99 6.47
N GLU A 356 9.74 -16.66 7.23
CA GLU A 356 11.12 -16.44 6.75
C GLU A 356 12.11 -17.53 7.23
N GLY A 357 11.62 -18.66 7.78
CA GLY A 357 12.46 -19.75 8.27
C GLY A 357 13.12 -20.56 7.17
N SER A 358 14.27 -21.17 7.48
CA SER A 358 15.00 -22.06 6.57
C SER A 358 14.28 -23.40 6.35
N GLY A 359 13.33 -23.78 7.22
CA GLY A 359 12.68 -25.10 7.23
C GLY A 359 13.53 -26.22 7.82
N GLN A 360 14.77 -25.92 8.24
CA GLN A 360 15.68 -26.87 8.88
C GLN A 360 15.44 -26.93 10.41
N GLU A 361 16.08 -27.85 11.11
CA GLU A 361 15.99 -27.94 12.57
C GLU A 361 16.54 -26.70 13.30
N LYS A 362 17.46 -25.96 12.67
CA LYS A 362 18.07 -24.70 13.13
C LYS A 362 18.59 -23.88 11.95
N ASP A 363 18.59 -22.54 12.07
CA ASP A 363 19.14 -21.62 11.05
C ASP A 363 20.64 -21.42 11.25
N THR A 364 21.43 -22.19 10.49
CA THR A 364 22.89 -22.06 10.41
C THR A 364 23.36 -22.04 8.97
N ASP A 365 24.41 -21.29 8.69
CA ASP A 365 25.08 -21.26 7.40
C ASP A 365 26.60 -21.15 7.57
N ILE A 366 27.35 -21.20 6.45
CA ILE A 366 28.82 -21.14 6.47
C ILE A 366 29.33 -19.81 7.06
N TYR A 367 28.58 -18.73 6.94
CA TYR A 367 28.95 -17.41 7.47
C TYR A 367 29.02 -17.41 8.99
N ASP A 368 28.23 -18.23 9.68
CA ASP A 368 28.28 -18.32 11.15
C ASP A 368 29.64 -18.77 11.67
N THR A 369 30.44 -19.50 10.84
CA THR A 369 31.74 -20.01 11.26
C THR A 369 32.86 -18.98 11.31
N TYR A 370 32.66 -17.79 10.68
CA TYR A 370 33.71 -16.77 10.61
C TYR A 370 33.19 -15.33 10.82
N TYR A 371 31.90 -15.16 11.04
CA TYR A 371 31.33 -13.90 11.56
C TYR A 371 31.40 -13.90 13.08
N ARG A 372 31.36 -12.71 13.64
CA ARG A 372 31.21 -12.50 15.08
C ARG A 372 29.74 -12.48 15.46
N HIS A 373 29.46 -12.85 16.70
CA HIS A 373 28.10 -12.90 17.24
C HIS A 373 27.97 -11.92 18.39
N LEU A 374 27.11 -10.90 18.19
CA LEU A 374 26.70 -9.98 19.22
C LEU A 374 25.55 -10.63 19.99
N ILE A 375 25.71 -10.79 21.29
CA ILE A 375 24.78 -11.49 22.16
C ILE A 375 24.29 -10.55 23.23
N LEU A 376 22.99 -10.34 23.33
CA LEU A 376 22.35 -9.66 24.44
C LEU A 376 21.85 -10.71 25.43
N TRP A 377 22.46 -10.77 26.61
CA TRP A 377 22.18 -11.71 27.67
C TRP A 377 21.37 -11.06 28.78
N ASN A 378 20.23 -11.66 29.15
CA ASN A 378 19.49 -11.25 30.36
C ASN A 378 20.00 -12.07 31.53
N VAL A 379 20.63 -11.38 32.51
CA VAL A 379 21.31 -12.02 33.64
C VAL A 379 20.35 -12.70 34.62
N PRO A 380 19.26 -12.02 35.09
CA PRO A 380 18.28 -12.64 35.96
C PRO A 380 17.61 -13.88 35.38
N ASP A 381 17.21 -13.81 34.11
CA ASP A 381 16.55 -14.94 33.43
C ASP A 381 17.54 -16.06 33.06
N GLY A 382 18.83 -15.75 32.96
CA GLY A 382 19.84 -16.68 32.45
C GLY A 382 19.56 -17.11 31.03
N ARG A 383 19.18 -16.17 30.14
CA ARG A 383 18.73 -16.42 28.75
C ARG A 383 19.25 -15.37 27.78
N ILE A 384 19.35 -15.77 26.53
CA ILE A 384 19.61 -14.88 25.39
C ILE A 384 18.35 -14.04 25.15
N ALA A 385 18.47 -12.71 25.20
CA ALA A 385 17.38 -11.79 24.91
C ALA A 385 17.33 -11.38 23.42
N GLY A 386 18.50 -11.42 22.73
CA GLY A 386 18.62 -11.14 21.32
C GLY A 386 20.03 -11.32 20.82
N ALA A 387 20.20 -11.35 19.51
CA ALA A 387 21.51 -11.52 18.87
C ALA A 387 21.58 -10.83 17.50
N TYR A 388 22.81 -10.53 17.07
CA TYR A 388 23.18 -10.13 15.71
C TYR A 388 24.36 -10.95 15.22
N ARG A 389 24.43 -11.22 13.92
CA ARG A 389 25.63 -11.68 13.23
C ARG A 389 26.34 -10.48 12.62
N ILE A 390 27.66 -10.33 12.89
CA ILE A 390 28.47 -9.18 12.47
C ILE A 390 29.68 -9.65 11.69
N GLY A 391 29.78 -9.25 10.43
CA GLY A 391 30.96 -9.43 9.60
C GLY A 391 31.83 -8.17 9.61
N VAL A 392 33.15 -8.32 9.81
CA VAL A 392 34.08 -7.19 9.76
C VAL A 392 34.68 -7.09 8.37
N GLY A 393 34.46 -6.00 7.66
CA GLY A 393 34.78 -5.86 6.24
C GLY A 393 36.24 -6.13 5.88
N THR A 394 37.19 -5.69 6.71
CA THR A 394 38.63 -5.99 6.50
C THR A 394 38.95 -7.48 6.66
N GLU A 395 38.33 -8.15 7.63
CA GLU A 395 38.51 -9.59 7.88
C GLU A 395 37.88 -10.41 6.74
N LEU A 396 36.68 -10.04 6.30
CA LEU A 396 35.99 -10.71 5.19
C LEU A 396 36.74 -10.57 3.88
N LEU A 397 37.27 -9.39 3.56
CA LEU A 397 38.09 -9.18 2.35
C LEU A 397 39.43 -9.88 2.36
N ALA A 398 40.00 -10.14 3.55
CA ALA A 398 41.24 -10.89 3.71
C ALA A 398 41.09 -12.41 3.47
N ARG A 399 39.85 -12.93 3.44
CA ARG A 399 39.56 -14.33 3.14
C ARG A 399 39.80 -14.63 1.66
N PRO A 400 40.09 -15.92 1.30
CA PRO A 400 40.26 -16.31 -0.10
C PRO A 400 39.08 -15.96 -1.01
N GLU A 401 37.88 -15.93 -0.47
CA GLU A 401 36.66 -15.60 -1.18
C GLU A 401 36.53 -14.09 -1.50
N GLY A 402 37.29 -13.23 -0.78
CA GLY A 402 37.26 -11.78 -0.95
C GLY A 402 35.85 -11.20 -0.77
N ARG A 403 35.35 -10.45 -1.76
CA ARG A 403 34.01 -9.88 -1.73
C ARG A 403 32.90 -10.93 -1.53
N ARG A 404 33.13 -12.20 -1.94
CA ARG A 404 32.16 -13.29 -1.78
C ARG A 404 32.07 -13.83 -0.36
N ALA A 405 32.96 -13.42 0.55
CA ALA A 405 32.84 -13.70 1.96
C ALA A 405 31.74 -12.89 2.67
N PHE A 406 31.24 -11.83 2.02
CA PHE A 406 30.06 -11.10 2.53
C PHE A 406 28.78 -11.87 2.23
N TYR A 407 27.91 -12.04 3.22
CA TYR A 407 26.59 -12.66 3.04
C TYR A 407 25.77 -11.93 1.96
N THR A 408 25.74 -10.60 2.00
CA THR A 408 25.02 -9.80 1.01
C THR A 408 25.51 -10.00 -0.42
N SER A 409 26.71 -10.54 -0.64
CA SER A 409 27.19 -10.90 -1.98
C SER A 409 26.44 -12.09 -2.60
N SER A 410 25.72 -12.88 -1.81
CA SER A 410 24.83 -13.93 -2.32
C SER A 410 23.54 -13.34 -2.93
N LEU A 411 23.12 -12.17 -2.46
CA LEU A 411 21.91 -11.46 -2.89
C LEU A 411 22.19 -10.39 -3.95
N PHE A 412 23.40 -9.79 -3.91
CA PHE A 412 23.76 -8.66 -4.76
C PHE A 412 25.15 -8.83 -5.35
N GLN A 413 25.30 -8.57 -6.63
CA GLN A 413 26.59 -8.56 -7.32
C GLN A 413 27.30 -7.23 -7.04
N PHE A 414 28.41 -7.27 -6.30
CA PHE A 414 29.24 -6.10 -6.03
C PHE A 414 30.14 -5.76 -7.22
N LYS A 415 30.11 -4.48 -7.63
CA LYS A 415 31.01 -3.89 -8.62
C LYS A 415 32.13 -3.12 -7.92
N ASP A 416 33.13 -2.66 -8.69
CA ASP A 416 34.34 -2.05 -8.14
C ASP A 416 34.12 -0.82 -7.24
N GLY A 417 33.05 -0.07 -7.46
CA GLY A 417 32.71 1.06 -6.60
C GLY A 417 32.37 0.71 -5.14
N MET A 418 32.10 -0.57 -4.84
CA MET A 418 31.86 -1.03 -3.46
C MET A 418 33.15 -1.08 -2.63
N ASP A 419 34.33 -1.14 -3.23
CA ASP A 419 35.61 -1.23 -2.52
C ASP A 419 35.93 -0.06 -1.60
N LYS A 420 35.29 1.08 -1.83
CA LYS A 420 35.41 2.24 -0.93
C LYS A 420 34.60 2.10 0.36
N TYR A 421 33.60 1.20 0.39
CA TYR A 421 32.72 0.99 1.54
C TYR A 421 33.07 -0.30 2.31
N LEU A 422 33.27 -1.43 1.59
CA LEU A 422 33.42 -2.75 2.18
C LEU A 422 34.53 -2.83 3.24
N PRO A 423 35.76 -2.29 3.01
CA PRO A 423 36.83 -2.38 4.01
C PRO A 423 36.54 -1.63 5.31
N LYS A 424 35.59 -0.69 5.28
CA LYS A 424 35.24 0.19 6.41
C LYS A 424 33.87 -0.13 7.00
N ALA A 425 33.29 -1.26 6.64
CA ALA A 425 31.92 -1.61 7.00
C ALA A 425 31.83 -2.79 7.96
N LEU A 426 30.86 -2.73 8.85
CA LEU A 426 30.33 -3.90 9.53
C LEU A 426 29.11 -4.39 8.74
N GLU A 427 29.14 -5.66 8.32
CA GLU A 427 27.97 -6.32 7.76
C GLU A 427 27.11 -6.87 8.88
N LEU A 428 25.83 -6.47 8.90
CA LEU A 428 24.86 -6.84 9.91
C LEU A 428 23.84 -7.82 9.32
N GLY A 429 23.56 -8.91 10.05
CA GLY A 429 22.57 -9.88 9.62
C GLY A 429 22.03 -10.73 10.76
N ARG A 430 21.06 -11.59 10.44
CA ARG A 430 20.47 -12.56 11.38
C ARG A 430 20.05 -11.95 12.71
N THR A 431 19.40 -10.79 12.64
CA THR A 431 18.92 -10.07 13.82
C THR A 431 17.74 -10.78 14.45
N ILE A 432 17.85 -11.08 15.73
CA ILE A 432 16.73 -11.58 16.53
C ILE A 432 16.60 -10.83 17.84
N VAL A 433 15.35 -10.63 18.26
CA VAL A 433 14.95 -10.35 19.65
C VAL A 433 13.96 -11.45 20.03
N VAL A 434 14.23 -12.14 21.10
CA VAL A 434 13.40 -13.28 21.53
C VAL A 434 12.00 -12.80 21.89
N PRO A 435 10.91 -13.52 21.54
CA PRO A 435 9.52 -13.03 21.64
C PRO A 435 9.13 -12.47 23.00
N GLU A 436 9.63 -13.05 24.09
CA GLU A 436 9.37 -12.61 25.46
C GLU A 436 9.85 -11.17 25.70
N TYR A 437 10.91 -10.75 25.00
CA TYR A 437 11.54 -9.43 25.11
C TYR A 437 11.10 -8.44 24.02
N GLN A 438 10.27 -8.84 23.04
CA GLN A 438 9.83 -7.96 21.95
C GLN A 438 8.83 -6.88 22.36
N LYS A 439 8.17 -7.05 23.52
CA LYS A 439 7.21 -6.06 24.05
C LYS A 439 7.89 -4.79 24.55
N ASP A 440 9.18 -4.86 24.87
CA ASP A 440 10.00 -3.74 25.28
C ASP A 440 10.91 -3.28 24.11
N VAL A 441 11.11 -1.98 24.01
CA VAL A 441 12.03 -1.36 23.05
C VAL A 441 13.50 -1.45 23.48
N LEU A 442 13.75 -1.75 24.77
CA LEU A 442 15.08 -1.73 25.36
C LEU A 442 16.01 -2.79 24.76
N PRO A 443 15.65 -4.06 24.58
CA PRO A 443 16.55 -5.07 24.02
C PRO A 443 17.07 -4.70 22.62
N LEU A 444 16.20 -4.26 21.72
CA LEU A 444 16.62 -3.81 20.40
C LEU A 444 17.55 -2.58 20.49
N LYS A 445 17.26 -1.64 21.38
CA LYS A 445 18.12 -0.47 21.62
C LYS A 445 19.51 -0.88 22.14
N LEU A 446 19.58 -1.87 23.02
CA LEU A 446 20.86 -2.37 23.55
C LEU A 446 21.67 -3.13 22.48
N LEU A 447 21.01 -3.89 21.60
CA LEU A 447 21.67 -4.50 20.45
C LEU A 447 22.28 -3.44 19.51
N LEU A 448 21.54 -2.38 19.18
CA LEU A 448 22.06 -1.26 18.38
C LEU A 448 23.22 -0.53 19.09
N THR A 449 23.16 -0.43 20.42
CA THR A 449 24.29 0.07 21.23
C THR A 449 25.49 -0.86 21.15
N GLY A 450 25.30 -2.18 21.14
CA GLY A 450 26.36 -3.17 20.95
C GLY A 450 27.04 -3.04 19.59
N ILE A 451 26.27 -2.81 18.51
CA ILE A 451 26.83 -2.53 17.17
C ILE A 451 27.69 -1.27 17.21
N MET A 452 27.25 -0.21 17.88
CA MET A 452 28.03 1.03 18.02
C MET A 452 29.34 0.80 18.79
N ASN A 453 29.30 0.02 19.88
CA ASN A 453 30.51 -0.37 20.61
C ASN A 453 31.47 -1.21 19.77
N THR A 454 30.95 -2.18 19.00
CA THR A 454 31.74 -2.98 18.06
C THR A 454 32.42 -2.08 17.02
N LEU A 455 31.69 -1.14 16.44
CA LEU A 455 32.20 -0.21 15.43
C LEU A 455 33.28 0.72 16.01
N ALA A 456 33.11 1.18 17.25
CA ALA A 456 34.12 1.99 17.95
C ALA A 456 35.36 1.19 18.31
N GLY A 457 35.21 -0.07 18.70
CA GLY A 457 36.31 -0.94 19.12
C GLY A 457 37.18 -1.46 17.95
N ILE A 458 36.71 -1.35 16.69
CA ILE A 458 37.47 -1.81 15.52
C ILE A 458 37.96 -0.59 14.72
N PRO A 459 39.29 -0.41 14.57
CA PRO A 459 39.84 0.74 13.87
C PRO A 459 39.36 0.84 12.41
N GLY A 460 39.04 2.06 11.96
CA GLY A 460 38.69 2.33 10.58
C GLY A 460 37.24 2.02 10.16
N MET A 461 36.40 1.47 11.03
CA MET A 461 35.00 1.19 10.71
C MET A 461 34.16 2.49 10.73
N GLU A 462 33.47 2.77 9.61
CA GLU A 462 32.67 3.99 9.42
C GLU A 462 31.23 3.68 8.98
N TYR A 463 31.03 2.48 8.42
CA TYR A 463 29.76 2.08 7.81
C TYR A 463 29.16 0.86 8.48
N THR A 464 27.84 0.76 8.40
CA THR A 464 27.13 -0.52 8.55
C THR A 464 26.43 -0.83 7.24
N LEU A 465 26.34 -2.11 6.88
CA LEU A 465 25.59 -2.59 5.72
C LEU A 465 24.90 -3.91 6.03
N GLY A 466 23.91 -4.26 5.24
CA GLY A 466 23.24 -5.57 5.38
C GLY A 466 21.87 -5.58 4.70
N PRO A 467 21.24 -6.76 4.60
CA PRO A 467 19.90 -6.88 4.08
C PRO A 467 18.88 -6.51 5.14
N ALA A 468 17.77 -5.90 4.71
CA ALA A 468 16.58 -5.71 5.51
C ALA A 468 15.39 -6.32 4.76
N SER A 469 14.81 -7.37 5.33
CA SER A 469 13.83 -8.22 4.68
C SER A 469 12.40 -7.71 4.83
N ILE A 470 11.59 -7.95 3.80
CA ILE A 470 10.15 -7.78 3.76
C ILE A 470 9.56 -9.14 3.40
N SER A 471 8.70 -9.67 4.28
CA SER A 471 8.10 -11.00 4.12
C SER A 471 7.34 -11.16 2.81
N GLU A 472 7.32 -12.37 2.26
CA GLU A 472 6.51 -12.72 1.07
C GLU A 472 5.02 -12.58 1.33
N ASP A 473 4.56 -12.67 2.57
CA ASP A 473 3.16 -12.47 2.93
C ASP A 473 2.64 -11.06 2.60
N VAL A 474 3.55 -10.09 2.43
CA VAL A 474 3.19 -8.75 1.97
C VAL A 474 2.89 -8.81 0.46
N PRO A 475 1.65 -8.51 0.00
CA PRO A 475 1.30 -8.58 -1.41
C PRO A 475 2.16 -7.68 -2.30
N LEU A 476 2.35 -8.11 -3.54
CA LEU A 476 3.20 -7.46 -4.55
C LEU A 476 2.93 -5.95 -4.68
N PHE A 477 1.66 -5.53 -4.62
CA PHE A 477 1.29 -4.11 -4.67
C PHE A 477 1.92 -3.29 -3.53
N TYR A 478 1.84 -3.77 -2.28
CA TYR A 478 2.41 -3.06 -1.14
C TYR A 478 3.94 -3.08 -1.16
N LYS A 479 4.57 -4.22 -1.53
CA LYS A 479 6.02 -4.29 -1.80
C LYS A 479 6.44 -3.26 -2.84
N SER A 480 5.66 -3.12 -3.93
CA SER A 480 5.94 -2.14 -4.99
C SER A 480 5.89 -0.70 -4.50
N LEU A 481 4.97 -0.36 -3.59
CA LEU A 481 4.92 0.97 -2.97
C LEU A 481 6.13 1.22 -2.07
N ILE A 482 6.53 0.23 -1.27
CA ILE A 482 7.70 0.29 -0.39
C ILE A 482 8.97 0.53 -1.22
N VAL A 483 9.19 -0.30 -2.24
CA VAL A 483 10.34 -0.16 -3.16
C VAL A 483 10.38 1.22 -3.80
N ASN A 484 9.24 1.68 -4.36
CA ASN A 484 9.18 2.99 -4.99
C ASN A 484 9.52 4.13 -4.03
N TYR A 485 8.97 4.08 -2.82
CA TYR A 485 9.21 5.11 -1.80
C TYR A 485 10.69 5.19 -1.42
N PHE A 486 11.32 4.05 -1.10
CA PHE A 486 12.70 4.04 -0.60
C PHE A 486 13.72 4.36 -1.69
N LEU A 487 13.59 3.80 -2.88
CA LEU A 487 14.49 4.11 -4.00
C LEU A 487 14.38 5.57 -4.44
N ARG A 488 13.24 6.23 -4.20
CA ARG A 488 13.07 7.64 -4.55
C ARG A 488 13.56 8.60 -3.46
N ASN A 489 13.32 8.28 -2.18
CA ASN A 489 13.53 9.24 -1.10
C ASN A 489 14.77 8.94 -0.25
N HIS A 490 15.28 7.71 -0.29
CA HIS A 490 16.38 7.24 0.55
C HIS A 490 17.48 6.51 -0.23
N ALA A 491 17.54 6.67 -1.55
CA ALA A 491 18.63 6.13 -2.34
C ALA A 491 19.96 6.85 -2.04
N ALA A 492 21.07 6.14 -2.20
CA ALA A 492 22.40 6.73 -2.18
C ALA A 492 22.87 6.94 -3.62
N GLU A 493 22.87 8.20 -4.08
CA GLU A 493 23.39 8.53 -5.41
C GLU A 493 24.83 8.00 -5.57
N GLY A 494 25.07 7.28 -6.65
CA GLY A 494 26.38 6.69 -6.98
C GLY A 494 26.68 5.37 -6.27
N ALA A 495 26.16 5.07 -5.08
CA ALA A 495 26.36 3.77 -4.43
C ALA A 495 25.47 2.68 -5.05
N SER A 496 24.24 2.99 -5.43
CA SER A 496 23.33 2.07 -6.14
C SER A 496 23.92 1.57 -7.47
N ALA A 497 24.71 2.39 -8.16
CA ALA A 497 25.39 2.00 -9.40
C ALA A 497 26.51 0.98 -9.18
N CYS A 498 26.99 0.83 -7.92
CA CYS A 498 28.10 -0.06 -7.55
C CYS A 498 27.65 -1.50 -7.26
N MET A 499 26.38 -1.81 -7.46
CA MET A 499 25.84 -3.15 -7.27
C MET A 499 24.70 -3.46 -8.24
N ALA A 500 24.29 -4.71 -8.29
CA ALA A 500 23.09 -5.16 -8.98
C ALA A 500 22.45 -6.31 -8.20
N PRO A 501 21.11 -6.41 -8.12
CA PRO A 501 20.46 -7.56 -7.51
C PRO A 501 20.69 -8.82 -8.34
N THR A 502 20.81 -9.98 -7.69
CA THR A 502 20.92 -11.29 -8.37
C THR A 502 19.57 -11.73 -8.92
N CYS A 503 18.48 -11.41 -8.21
CA CYS A 503 17.10 -11.65 -8.62
C CYS A 503 16.29 -10.35 -8.50
N PRO A 504 16.22 -9.53 -9.58
CA PRO A 504 15.59 -8.21 -9.56
C PRO A 504 14.10 -8.26 -9.21
N PHE A 505 13.65 -7.34 -8.37
CA PHE A 505 12.23 -7.14 -8.10
C PHE A 505 11.55 -6.41 -9.24
N VAL A 506 10.41 -6.94 -9.71
CA VAL A 506 9.58 -6.29 -10.74
C VAL A 506 8.31 -5.75 -10.08
N PRO A 507 8.16 -4.42 -9.98
CA PRO A 507 7.01 -3.82 -9.31
C PRO A 507 5.72 -3.94 -10.14
N ASP A 508 4.59 -4.12 -9.46
CA ASP A 508 3.24 -4.00 -10.03
C ASP A 508 2.40 -3.00 -9.22
N TYR A 509 2.04 -1.91 -9.86
CA TYR A 509 1.24 -0.84 -9.25
C TYR A 509 -0.24 -0.93 -9.61
N LEU A 510 -0.68 -2.01 -10.26
CA LEU A 510 -2.04 -2.15 -10.77
C LEU A 510 -2.42 -0.96 -11.67
N ARG A 511 -3.49 -0.22 -11.30
CA ARG A 511 -3.94 1.01 -11.99
C ARG A 511 -3.48 2.29 -11.30
N VAL A 512 -2.68 2.17 -10.24
CA VAL A 512 -2.22 3.29 -9.40
C VAL A 512 -1.00 3.97 -10.01
N ASN A 513 -0.96 5.29 -9.96
CA ASN A 513 0.27 6.05 -10.15
C ASN A 513 0.95 6.19 -8.76
N PRO A 514 2.11 5.53 -8.53
CA PRO A 514 2.75 5.55 -7.23
C PRO A 514 3.15 6.96 -6.78
N GLN A 515 3.58 7.85 -7.70
CA GLN A 515 3.93 9.21 -7.35
C GLN A 515 2.73 9.99 -6.79
N GLY A 516 1.54 9.80 -7.39
CA GLY A 516 0.32 10.46 -6.93
C GLY A 516 -0.15 9.93 -5.58
N LEU A 517 -0.04 8.61 -5.35
CA LEU A 517 -0.43 8.00 -4.08
C LEU A 517 0.55 8.34 -2.95
N LEU A 518 1.84 8.33 -3.23
CA LEU A 518 2.92 8.60 -2.27
C LEU A 518 3.23 10.10 -2.09
N ALA A 519 2.51 11.01 -2.76
CA ALA A 519 2.79 12.45 -2.72
C ALA A 519 2.74 13.04 -1.29
N GLY A 520 1.91 12.47 -0.41
CA GLY A 520 1.81 12.87 1.00
C GLY A 520 2.83 12.21 1.93
N CYS A 521 3.62 11.22 1.44
CA CYS A 521 4.57 10.48 2.27
C CYS A 521 5.94 11.17 2.27
N LYS A 522 6.21 11.97 3.27
CA LYS A 522 7.51 12.66 3.47
C LYS A 522 8.48 11.85 4.33
N THR A 523 7.95 11.04 5.22
CA THR A 523 8.72 10.23 6.17
C THR A 523 8.36 8.74 6.06
N PRO A 524 9.21 7.82 6.52
CA PRO A 524 8.86 6.40 6.63
C PRO A 524 7.60 6.14 7.46
N ASP A 525 7.32 6.97 8.47
CA ASP A 525 6.10 6.87 9.27
C ASP A 525 4.84 7.27 8.47
N ASP A 526 4.96 8.19 7.51
CA ASP A 526 3.85 8.49 6.58
C ASP A 526 3.54 7.30 5.68
N LEU A 527 4.59 6.63 5.16
CA LEU A 527 4.43 5.40 4.39
C LEU A 527 3.79 4.30 5.23
N ASP A 528 4.27 4.08 6.46
CA ASP A 528 3.71 3.07 7.37
C ASP A 528 2.21 3.32 7.63
N ARG A 529 1.82 4.58 7.87
CA ARG A 529 0.41 4.96 8.00
C ARG A 529 -0.40 4.67 6.74
N LEU A 530 0.16 4.97 5.56
CA LEU A 530 -0.52 4.70 4.29
C LEU A 530 -0.70 3.19 4.04
N LEU A 531 0.34 2.38 4.30
CA LEU A 531 0.25 0.92 4.18
C LEU A 531 -0.79 0.34 5.13
N ASN A 532 -0.76 0.79 6.39
CA ASN A 532 -1.73 0.40 7.41
C ASN A 532 -3.16 0.79 7.02
N TYR A 533 -3.35 2.00 6.48
CA TYR A 533 -4.63 2.51 5.99
C TYR A 533 -5.17 1.64 4.84
N LEU A 534 -4.35 1.44 3.79
CA LEU A 534 -4.75 0.69 2.60
C LEU A 534 -5.03 -0.78 2.88
N SER A 535 -4.27 -1.39 3.80
CA SER A 535 -4.37 -2.82 4.12
C SER A 535 -5.34 -3.13 5.27
N ASN A 536 -6.05 -2.13 5.80
CA ASN A 536 -6.90 -2.28 6.99
C ASN A 536 -6.15 -2.85 8.20
N GLY A 537 -4.95 -2.37 8.44
CA GLY A 537 -4.11 -2.77 9.57
C GLY A 537 -3.31 -4.05 9.37
N ARG A 538 -3.46 -4.74 8.22
CA ARG A 538 -2.79 -6.03 7.98
C ARG A 538 -1.30 -5.89 7.69
N TYR A 539 -0.88 -4.84 7.00
CA TYR A 539 0.51 -4.67 6.58
C TYR A 539 1.09 -3.36 7.10
N ARG A 540 2.31 -3.46 7.57
CA ARG A 540 3.11 -2.34 8.06
C ARG A 540 4.54 -2.44 7.54
N LEU A 541 5.25 -1.34 7.61
CA LEU A 541 6.68 -1.33 7.31
C LEU A 541 7.43 -2.09 8.42
N PRO A 542 8.34 -3.03 8.08
CA PRO A 542 9.13 -3.75 9.07
C PRO A 542 9.87 -2.79 10.03
N VAL A 543 9.81 -3.10 11.32
CA VAL A 543 10.31 -2.21 12.40
C VAL A 543 11.78 -1.89 12.21
N LEU A 544 12.60 -2.90 11.92
CA LEU A 544 14.05 -2.72 11.73
C LEU A 544 14.35 -1.84 10.52
N PHE A 545 13.67 -2.09 9.39
CA PHE A 545 13.85 -1.30 8.19
C PHE A 545 13.55 0.19 8.43
N ARG A 546 12.42 0.46 9.08
CA ARG A 546 12.06 1.83 9.49
C ARG A 546 13.10 2.45 10.42
N LYS A 547 13.60 1.69 11.39
CA LYS A 547 14.62 2.16 12.34
C LYS A 547 15.93 2.53 11.64
N TYR A 548 16.43 1.66 10.75
CA TYR A 548 17.67 1.94 10.01
C TYR A 548 17.58 3.23 9.19
N VAL A 549 16.49 3.41 8.47
CA VAL A 549 16.30 4.62 7.66
C VAL A 549 16.14 5.88 8.52
N CYS A 550 15.43 5.80 9.64
CA CYS A 550 15.35 6.92 10.61
C CYS A 550 16.71 7.23 11.27
N MET A 551 17.66 6.30 11.26
CA MET A 551 19.04 6.52 11.72
C MET A 551 19.98 7.04 10.62
N GLY A 552 19.46 7.35 9.42
CA GLY A 552 20.24 7.90 8.30
C GLY A 552 20.70 6.86 7.28
N ALA A 553 20.30 5.60 7.41
CA ALA A 553 20.63 4.58 6.43
C ALA A 553 19.99 4.85 5.06
N LYS A 554 20.71 4.48 4.00
CA LYS A 554 20.27 4.57 2.60
C LYS A 554 19.94 3.19 2.07
N VAL A 555 18.96 3.13 1.17
CA VAL A 555 18.57 1.90 0.48
C VAL A 555 19.15 1.94 -0.93
N LEU A 556 19.97 0.97 -1.27
CA LEU A 556 20.66 0.97 -2.55
C LEU A 556 19.87 0.26 -3.65
N GLU A 557 19.31 -0.91 -3.34
CA GLU A 557 18.61 -1.76 -4.29
C GLU A 557 17.75 -2.79 -3.55
N PHE A 558 16.88 -3.49 -4.28
CA PHE A 558 16.05 -4.58 -3.76
C PHE A 558 16.28 -5.87 -4.55
N ASN A 559 16.33 -7.00 -3.84
CA ASN A 559 16.50 -8.34 -4.38
C ASN A 559 15.44 -9.30 -3.86
N ILE A 560 14.96 -10.23 -4.68
CA ILE A 560 14.13 -11.34 -4.21
C ILE A 560 15.06 -12.44 -3.73
N ASP A 561 14.94 -12.86 -2.47
CA ASP A 561 15.62 -14.05 -1.95
C ASP A 561 14.69 -15.27 -2.05
N PRO A 562 14.95 -16.20 -2.97
CA PRO A 562 14.12 -17.39 -3.13
C PRO A 562 14.32 -18.42 -2.01
N LEU A 563 15.41 -18.35 -1.23
CA LEU A 563 15.69 -19.29 -0.14
C LEU A 563 14.86 -18.98 1.11
N PHE A 564 14.78 -17.70 1.47
CA PHE A 564 14.01 -17.22 2.61
C PHE A 564 12.64 -16.67 2.22
N ASN A 565 12.34 -16.68 0.93
CA ASN A 565 11.06 -16.17 0.40
C ASN A 565 10.78 -14.73 0.85
N THR A 566 11.80 -13.87 0.71
CA THR A 566 11.77 -12.45 1.13
C THR A 566 12.08 -11.52 -0.02
N LEU A 567 11.69 -10.26 0.15
CA LEU A 567 12.20 -9.13 -0.63
C LEU A 567 13.20 -8.37 0.24
N ASP A 568 14.47 -8.44 -0.10
CA ASP A 568 15.56 -7.86 0.68
C ASP A 568 16.01 -6.52 0.12
N ALA A 569 15.99 -5.50 0.96
CA ALA A 569 16.60 -4.21 0.69
C ALA A 569 18.07 -4.24 1.08
N PHE A 570 18.99 -3.88 0.19
CA PHE A 570 20.37 -3.59 0.60
C PHE A 570 20.41 -2.23 1.29
N VAL A 571 20.75 -2.24 2.56
CA VAL A 571 20.86 -1.03 3.39
C VAL A 571 22.33 -0.70 3.62
N LEU A 572 22.72 0.55 3.40
CA LEU A 572 24.04 1.09 3.69
C LEU A 572 23.89 2.34 4.57
N GLN A 573 24.59 2.37 5.70
CA GLN A 573 24.60 3.52 6.57
C GLN A 573 26.03 4.02 6.79
N TRP A 574 26.30 5.27 6.46
CA TRP A 574 27.44 5.97 7.04
C TRP A 574 27.07 6.46 8.44
N VAL A 575 27.78 6.01 9.45
CA VAL A 575 27.42 6.33 10.85
C VAL A 575 27.53 7.85 11.14
N GLY A 576 28.28 8.58 10.33
CA GLY A 576 28.34 10.05 10.34
C GLY A 576 26.99 10.73 10.02
N ASP A 577 26.09 10.10 9.27
CA ASP A 577 24.75 10.63 8.97
C ASP A 577 23.70 10.36 10.07
N MET A 578 24.07 9.61 11.13
CA MET A 578 23.14 9.30 12.20
C MET A 578 22.71 10.59 12.94
N PRO A 579 21.40 10.80 13.21
CA PRO A 579 20.92 11.93 14.01
C PRO A 579 21.63 12.01 15.37
N GLU A 580 21.98 13.22 15.80
CA GLU A 580 22.79 13.43 17.02
C GLU A 580 22.21 12.78 18.28
N ASN A 581 20.88 12.83 18.43
CA ASN A 581 20.22 12.18 19.58
C ASN A 581 20.38 10.64 19.55
N SER A 582 20.34 10.03 18.34
CA SER A 582 20.57 8.60 18.18
C SER A 582 22.04 8.26 18.45
N PHE A 583 22.96 9.04 17.88
CA PHE A 583 24.39 8.86 18.12
C PHE A 583 24.72 8.91 19.63
N LYS A 584 24.29 9.95 20.33
CA LYS A 584 24.46 10.06 21.79
C LYS A 584 23.86 8.88 22.57
N SER A 585 22.69 8.43 22.14
CA SER A 585 22.00 7.30 22.79
C SER A 585 22.76 5.99 22.65
N PHE A 586 23.33 5.71 21.47
CA PHE A 586 24.03 4.45 21.20
C PHE A 586 25.51 4.48 21.58
N SER A 587 26.12 5.66 21.72
CA SER A 587 27.50 5.81 22.20
C SER A 587 27.63 5.93 23.71
N LYS A 588 26.53 5.72 24.46
CA LYS A 588 26.49 5.92 25.92
C LYS A 588 27.52 5.10 26.70
N PHE A 589 27.89 3.93 26.23
CA PHE A 589 28.83 3.01 26.88
C PHE A 589 30.22 3.00 26.27
N LEU A 590 30.52 3.93 25.36
CA LEU A 590 31.88 4.14 24.86
C LEU A 590 32.73 4.84 25.93
N THR A 591 34.04 4.52 25.95
CA THR A 591 34.97 5.34 26.76
C THR A 591 35.07 6.75 26.14
N PRO A 592 35.47 7.78 26.91
CA PRO A 592 35.69 9.12 26.41
C PRO A 592 36.61 9.14 25.17
N GLU A 593 37.68 8.33 25.19
CA GLU A 593 38.67 8.22 24.12
C GLU A 593 38.03 7.62 22.86
N GLN A 594 37.25 6.53 23.00
CA GLN A 594 36.53 5.91 21.88
C GLN A 594 35.50 6.86 21.28
N ALA A 595 34.77 7.59 22.12
CA ALA A 595 33.77 8.55 21.65
C ALA A 595 34.39 9.71 20.88
N GLU A 596 35.54 10.23 21.33
CA GLU A 596 36.27 11.32 20.67
C GLU A 596 36.93 10.83 19.37
N GLU A 597 37.53 9.63 19.37
CA GLU A 597 38.07 9.02 18.15
C GLU A 597 36.97 8.82 17.10
N MET A 598 35.83 8.32 17.49
CA MET A 598 34.68 8.16 16.59
C MET A 598 34.22 9.50 16.02
N ARG A 599 34.08 10.54 16.87
CA ARG A 599 33.70 11.88 16.39
C ARG A 599 34.68 12.41 15.35
N THR A 600 35.97 12.28 15.62
CA THR A 600 37.04 12.67 14.70
C THR A 600 36.97 11.89 13.39
N ARG A 601 36.86 10.56 13.46
CA ARG A 601 36.79 9.62 12.32
C ARG A 601 35.57 9.91 11.44
N LEU A 602 34.43 10.18 12.05
CA LEU A 602 33.17 10.47 11.37
C LEU A 602 32.98 11.95 11.02
N LYS A 603 33.96 12.80 11.29
CA LYS A 603 33.90 14.26 11.04
C LYS A 603 32.68 14.94 11.67
N ARG A 604 32.38 14.58 12.91
CA ARG A 604 31.22 15.08 13.69
C ARG A 604 31.62 16.13 14.71
#